data_f8a24f8202c8fa981adafe50c246313f
#
_entry.id   f8a24f8202c8fa981adafe50c246313f
#
_cell.length_a   1.000
_cell.length_b   1.000
_cell.length_c   1.000
_cell.angle_alpha   90.00
_cell.angle_beta   90.00
_cell.angle_gamma   90.00
#
_symmetry.space_group_name_H-M   'P 1'
#
loop_
_entity.id
_entity.type
_entity.pdbx_description
1 polymer ?
#
loop_
_entity_poly.entity_id
_entity_poly.type
_entity_poly.pdbx_seq_one_letter_code
_entity_poly.pdbx_strand_id
1 'polypeptide(L)'
;MPAQATTGLTPEQFDELVNRVGQRLVWDCGQGRSKELTLRQAVKAVVTYFRTNVTQEVIAELLFVDQSTISRTISDLEEIIAEALDEFVPELPEEIKGQVAVVDGSLCPCWSWTDAPELYSGKHKTTGHAHQFVCDLSGT
;
A
#
# COMPACT_ATOMS: atom_id res chain seq x y z
N MET A 1 11.27 -15.46 4.78
CA MET A 1 11.74 -14.56 3.71
C MET A 1 11.93 -13.18 4.31
N PRO A 2 13.00 -12.46 3.99
CA PRO A 2 13.22 -11.11 4.48
C PRO A 2 12.06 -10.21 4.03
N ALA A 3 11.50 -9.45 4.96
CA ALA A 3 10.35 -8.57 4.70
C ALA A 3 10.65 -7.54 3.59
N GLN A 4 11.89 -7.08 3.51
CA GLN A 4 12.34 -6.05 2.56
C GLN A 4 12.11 -6.42 1.09
N ALA A 5 12.27 -7.69 0.69
CA ALA A 5 12.06 -8.10 -0.70
C ALA A 5 10.60 -7.93 -1.15
N THR A 6 9.64 -8.16 -0.26
CA THR A 6 8.21 -8.13 -0.55
C THR A 6 7.54 -6.82 -0.14
N THR A 7 7.97 -6.21 0.96
CA THR A 7 7.35 -4.99 1.50
C THR A 7 8.11 -3.71 1.12
N GLY A 8 9.40 -3.82 0.76
CA GLY A 8 10.29 -2.68 0.54
C GLY A 8 10.79 -2.00 1.80
N LEU A 9 10.28 -2.40 2.96
CA LEU A 9 10.64 -1.84 4.24
C LEU A 9 11.81 -2.62 4.86
N THR A 10 12.70 -1.94 5.57
CA THR A 10 13.67 -2.62 6.42
C THR A 10 12.95 -3.38 7.54
N PRO A 11 13.58 -4.36 8.19
CA PRO A 11 12.96 -5.07 9.32
C PRO A 11 12.46 -4.11 10.41
N GLU A 12 13.25 -3.09 10.73
CA GLU A 12 12.94 -2.08 11.76
C GLU A 12 11.74 -1.22 11.36
N GLN A 13 11.69 -0.77 10.10
CA GLN A 13 10.55 0.00 9.57
C GLN A 13 9.28 -0.84 9.54
N PHE A 14 9.41 -2.11 9.19
CA PHE A 14 8.26 -3.02 9.18
C PHE A 14 7.75 -3.31 10.60
N ASP A 15 8.63 -3.49 11.58
CA ASP A 15 8.27 -3.68 12.98
C ASP A 15 7.58 -2.44 13.55
N GLU A 16 8.08 -1.25 13.22
CA GLU A 16 7.45 0.02 13.61
C GLU A 16 6.05 0.15 13.00
N LEU A 17 5.86 -0.17 11.71
CA LEU A 17 4.55 -0.15 11.08
C LEU A 17 3.57 -1.11 11.77
N VAL A 18 3.99 -2.35 12.06
CA VAL A 18 3.16 -3.33 12.78
C VAL A 18 2.75 -2.81 14.15
N ASN A 19 3.68 -2.18 14.88
CA ASN A 19 3.40 -1.58 16.19
C ASN A 19 2.38 -0.45 16.09
N ARG A 20 2.52 0.45 15.13
CA ARG A 20 1.58 1.57 14.91
C ARG A 20 0.18 1.09 14.54
N VAL A 21 0.07 0.11 13.65
CA VAL A 21 -1.21 -0.53 13.31
C VAL A 21 -1.81 -1.20 14.55
N GLY A 22 -1.01 -1.92 15.34
CA GLY A 22 -1.47 -2.58 16.57
C GLY A 22 -1.94 -1.62 17.67
N GLN A 23 -1.47 -0.37 17.68
CA GLN A 23 -1.96 0.68 18.58
C GLN A 23 -3.34 1.22 18.17
N ARG A 24 -3.68 1.16 16.88
CA ARG A 24 -4.93 1.68 16.31
C ARG A 24 -6.04 0.63 16.23
N LEU A 25 -5.69 -0.65 16.29
CA LEU A 25 -6.61 -1.76 16.05
C LEU A 25 -6.36 -2.93 17.01
N VAL A 26 -7.41 -3.43 17.62
CA VAL A 26 -7.40 -4.75 18.29
C VAL A 26 -7.65 -5.82 17.23
N TRP A 27 -6.58 -6.46 16.73
CA TRP A 27 -6.65 -7.40 15.61
C TRP A 27 -7.40 -8.69 15.94
N ASP A 28 -7.18 -9.25 17.14
CA ASP A 28 -7.90 -10.43 17.64
C ASP A 28 -8.43 -10.12 19.04
N CYS A 29 -9.72 -9.91 19.16
CA CYS A 29 -10.39 -9.57 20.42
C CYS A 29 -10.86 -10.80 21.20
N GLY A 30 -10.55 -12.02 20.72
CA GLY A 30 -10.97 -13.26 21.39
C GLY A 30 -12.47 -13.52 21.40
N GLN A 31 -13.27 -12.69 20.74
CA GLN A 31 -14.71 -12.87 20.56
C GLN A 31 -14.99 -13.27 19.11
N GLY A 32 -15.58 -14.44 18.93
CA GLY A 32 -15.90 -14.99 17.62
C GLY A 32 -14.83 -15.93 17.07
N ARG A 33 -14.80 -16.11 15.73
CA ARG A 33 -13.78 -16.94 15.05
C ARG A 33 -12.44 -16.22 15.10
N SER A 34 -11.42 -16.89 15.62
CA SER A 34 -10.04 -16.39 15.62
C SER A 34 -9.58 -16.02 14.21
N LYS A 35 -8.83 -14.94 14.09
CA LYS A 35 -8.21 -14.54 12.82
C LYS A 35 -7.19 -15.61 12.39
N GLU A 36 -7.23 -16.00 11.12
CA GLU A 36 -6.30 -17.00 10.57
C GLU A 36 -4.88 -16.46 10.44
N LEU A 37 -4.75 -15.15 10.29
CA LEU A 37 -3.47 -14.45 10.19
C LEU A 37 -3.17 -13.68 11.49
N THR A 38 -1.93 -13.75 11.93
CA THR A 38 -1.44 -12.81 12.95
C THR A 38 -1.42 -11.39 12.37
N LEU A 39 -1.47 -10.36 13.22
CA LEU A 39 -1.39 -8.96 12.78
C LEU A 39 -0.18 -8.72 11.86
N ARG A 40 0.98 -9.27 12.24
CA ARG A 40 2.22 -9.17 11.45
C ARG A 40 2.09 -9.77 10.05
N GLN A 41 1.44 -10.93 9.93
CA GLN A 41 1.18 -11.57 8.64
C GLN A 41 0.17 -10.77 7.82
N ALA A 42 -0.85 -10.25 8.46
CA ALA A 42 -1.89 -9.43 7.84
C ALA A 42 -1.30 -8.12 7.26
N VAL A 43 -0.54 -7.36 8.06
CA VAL A 43 0.15 -6.15 7.59
C VAL A 43 1.11 -6.48 6.44
N LYS A 44 1.87 -7.59 6.55
CA LYS A 44 2.76 -8.02 5.47
C LYS A 44 1.99 -8.33 4.18
N ALA A 45 0.86 -9.02 4.27
CA ALA A 45 0.03 -9.35 3.11
C ALA A 45 -0.46 -8.08 2.40
N VAL A 46 -0.99 -7.11 3.16
CA VAL A 46 -1.52 -5.85 2.62
C VAL A 46 -0.42 -5.02 1.96
N VAL A 47 0.70 -4.81 2.65
CA VAL A 47 1.83 -4.03 2.09
C VAL A 47 2.41 -4.73 0.86
N THR A 48 2.51 -6.06 0.85
CA THR A 48 2.95 -6.82 -0.33
C THR A 48 1.99 -6.64 -1.49
N TYR A 49 0.68 -6.72 -1.25
CA TYR A 49 -0.36 -6.53 -2.27
C TYR A 49 -0.22 -5.17 -2.96
N PHE A 50 -0.19 -4.08 -2.19
CA PHE A 50 -0.11 -2.73 -2.76
C PHE A 50 1.24 -2.45 -3.45
N ARG A 51 2.34 -2.98 -2.93
CA ARG A 51 3.65 -2.74 -3.51
C ARG A 51 3.92 -3.50 -4.80
N THR A 52 3.50 -4.76 -4.87
CA THR A 52 3.95 -5.69 -5.92
C THR A 52 2.90 -5.97 -6.98
N ASN A 53 1.66 -5.55 -6.76
CA ASN A 53 0.52 -5.79 -7.64
C ASN A 53 0.31 -7.30 -7.96
N VAL A 54 0.69 -8.18 -7.05
CA VAL A 54 0.37 -9.61 -7.14
C VAL A 54 -1.08 -9.85 -6.80
N THR A 55 -1.68 -10.91 -7.35
CA THR A 55 -3.09 -11.20 -7.07
C THR A 55 -3.29 -11.68 -5.64
N GLN A 56 -4.50 -11.51 -5.13
CA GLN A 56 -4.86 -11.97 -3.77
C GLN A 56 -4.73 -13.49 -3.63
N GLU A 57 -4.97 -14.24 -4.73
CA GLU A 57 -4.81 -15.68 -4.77
C GLU A 57 -3.36 -16.11 -4.51
N VAL A 58 -2.39 -15.43 -5.12
CA VAL A 58 -0.97 -15.71 -4.90
C VAL A 58 -0.56 -15.45 -3.44
N ILE A 59 -1.05 -14.36 -2.85
CA ILE A 59 -0.79 -14.07 -1.43
C ILE A 59 -1.44 -15.12 -0.53
N ALA A 60 -2.67 -15.53 -0.85
CA ALA A 60 -3.41 -16.55 -0.11
C ALA A 60 -2.67 -17.89 -0.13
N GLU A 61 -2.20 -18.33 -1.29
CA GLU A 61 -1.40 -19.54 -1.44
C GLU A 61 -0.10 -19.49 -0.62
N LEU A 62 0.62 -18.36 -0.64
CA LEU A 62 1.86 -18.16 0.12
C LEU A 62 1.65 -18.18 1.64
N LEU A 63 0.47 -17.78 2.11
CA LEU A 63 0.12 -17.72 3.53
C LEU A 63 -0.74 -18.92 4.00
N PHE A 64 -1.08 -19.84 3.09
CA PHE A 64 -1.90 -21.03 3.35
C PHE A 64 -3.29 -20.67 3.92
N VAL A 65 -3.94 -19.65 3.35
CA VAL A 65 -5.28 -19.19 3.69
C VAL A 65 -6.14 -19.05 2.44
N ASP A 66 -7.45 -18.88 2.60
CA ASP A 66 -8.35 -18.60 1.47
C ASP A 66 -8.16 -17.18 0.92
N GLN A 67 -8.38 -17.00 -0.39
CA GLN A 67 -8.36 -15.68 -1.02
C GLN A 67 -9.34 -14.71 -0.34
N SER A 68 -10.50 -15.19 0.10
CA SER A 68 -11.48 -14.39 0.83
C SER A 68 -10.96 -13.86 2.17
N THR A 69 -10.03 -14.57 2.81
CA THR A 69 -9.34 -14.10 4.02
C THR A 69 -8.41 -12.93 3.69
N ILE A 70 -7.67 -13.00 2.58
CA ILE A 70 -6.81 -11.90 2.10
C ILE A 70 -7.66 -10.67 1.74
N SER A 71 -8.75 -10.86 0.99
CA SER A 71 -9.66 -9.77 0.60
C SER A 71 -10.19 -9.01 1.81
N ARG A 72 -10.70 -9.71 2.84
CA ARG A 72 -11.15 -9.09 4.08
C ARG A 72 -10.02 -8.42 4.85
N THR A 73 -8.85 -9.05 4.88
CA THR A 73 -7.66 -8.49 5.56
C THR A 73 -7.24 -7.17 4.93
N ILE A 74 -7.29 -7.05 3.60
CA ILE A 74 -7.02 -5.79 2.88
C ILE A 74 -8.04 -4.75 3.29
N SER A 75 -9.34 -5.05 3.19
CA SER A 75 -10.41 -4.11 3.55
C SER A 75 -10.37 -3.68 5.02
N ASP A 76 -9.95 -4.56 5.93
CA ASP A 76 -9.84 -4.27 7.36
C ASP A 76 -8.64 -3.36 7.70
N LEU A 77 -7.57 -3.38 6.89
CA LEU A 77 -6.30 -2.75 7.25
C LEU A 77 -5.86 -1.61 6.32
N GLU A 78 -6.42 -1.46 5.12
CA GLU A 78 -5.94 -0.49 4.13
C GLU A 78 -5.95 0.95 4.66
N GLU A 79 -7.06 1.39 5.26
CA GLU A 79 -7.16 2.75 5.83
C GLU A 79 -6.22 2.94 7.02
N ILE A 80 -6.16 1.95 7.91
CA ILE A 80 -5.31 2.02 9.12
C ILE A 80 -3.83 2.07 8.75
N ILE A 81 -3.42 1.33 7.73
CA ILE A 81 -2.05 1.35 7.22
C ILE A 81 -1.76 2.68 6.53
N ALA A 82 -2.70 3.21 5.73
CA ALA A 82 -2.57 4.52 5.10
C ALA A 82 -2.36 5.63 6.14
N GLU A 83 -3.21 5.68 7.17
CA GLU A 83 -3.06 6.62 8.29
C GLU A 83 -1.74 6.44 9.06
N ALA A 84 -1.29 5.19 9.25
CA ALA A 84 -0.02 4.93 9.94
C ALA A 84 1.20 5.37 9.12
N LEU A 85 1.08 5.44 7.80
CA LEU A 85 2.13 5.87 6.87
C LEU A 85 2.10 7.37 6.57
N ASP A 86 0.95 8.03 6.73
CA ASP A 86 0.77 9.45 6.42
C ASP A 86 1.74 10.35 7.21
N GLU A 87 2.05 9.97 8.45
CA GLU A 87 3.04 10.67 9.29
C GLU A 87 4.48 10.65 8.73
N PHE A 88 4.77 9.77 7.75
CA PHE A 88 6.08 9.68 7.10
C PHE A 88 6.12 10.39 5.74
N VAL A 89 4.98 10.88 5.26
CA VAL A 89 4.93 11.67 4.03
C VAL A 89 5.38 13.08 4.38
N PRO A 90 6.55 13.54 3.88
CA PRO A 90 7.03 14.88 4.16
C PRO A 90 6.04 15.92 3.59
N GLU A 91 5.76 16.97 4.35
CA GLU A 91 5.05 18.14 3.81
C GLU A 91 5.93 18.83 2.75
N LEU A 92 5.54 18.65 1.49
CA LEU A 92 6.25 19.09 0.29
C LEU A 92 6.67 20.58 0.22
N PRO A 93 6.00 21.57 0.85
CA PRO A 93 6.25 22.98 0.57
C PRO A 93 7.56 23.55 1.10
N GLU A 94 8.12 23.03 2.18
CA GLU A 94 9.30 23.64 2.83
C GLU A 94 10.63 23.14 2.26
N GLU A 95 10.71 21.88 1.87
CA GLU A 95 11.97 21.28 1.37
C GLU A 95 12.32 21.68 -0.06
N ILE A 96 11.32 22.08 -0.86
CA ILE A 96 11.52 22.48 -2.27
C ILE A 96 11.78 23.98 -2.43
N LYS A 97 11.59 24.79 -1.38
CA LYS A 97 11.83 26.25 -1.46
C LYS A 97 13.29 26.56 -1.82
N GLY A 98 13.48 27.04 -3.04
CA GLY A 98 14.78 27.48 -3.55
C GLY A 98 15.61 26.38 -4.23
N GLN A 99 15.03 25.20 -4.44
CA GLN A 99 15.65 24.11 -5.18
C GLN A 99 15.00 23.94 -6.57
N VAL A 100 15.73 23.29 -7.47
CA VAL A 100 15.19 22.89 -8.77
C VAL A 100 14.42 21.59 -8.57
N ALA A 101 13.12 21.63 -8.83
CA ALA A 101 12.26 20.47 -8.77
C ALA A 101 12.03 19.89 -10.17
N VAL A 102 12.06 18.57 -10.27
CA VAL A 102 11.64 17.81 -11.45
C VAL A 102 10.19 17.38 -11.25
N VAL A 103 9.32 17.77 -12.18
CA VAL A 103 7.90 17.37 -12.17
C VAL A 103 7.68 16.39 -13.31
N ASP A 104 7.25 15.18 -12.99
CA ASP A 104 6.90 14.16 -13.98
C ASP A 104 5.48 13.65 -13.74
N GLY A 105 4.84 13.22 -14.81
CA GLY A 105 3.49 12.67 -14.77
C GLY A 105 3.47 11.22 -15.26
N SER A 106 2.99 10.31 -14.42
CA SER A 106 2.82 8.90 -14.77
C SER A 106 1.36 8.50 -14.73
N LEU A 107 0.96 7.61 -15.64
CA LEU A 107 -0.36 7.00 -15.64
C LEU A 107 -0.27 5.63 -14.99
N CYS A 108 -1.02 5.44 -13.89
CA CYS A 108 -1.19 4.13 -13.26
C CYS A 108 -2.43 3.45 -13.85
N PRO A 109 -2.28 2.42 -14.71
CA PRO A 109 -3.42 1.77 -15.37
C PRO A 109 -4.38 1.13 -14.37
N CYS A 110 -5.69 1.26 -14.65
CA CYS A 110 -6.74 0.60 -13.88
C CYS A 110 -7.11 -0.75 -14.50
N TRP A 111 -7.47 -1.73 -13.67
CA TRP A 111 -7.95 -3.03 -14.12
C TRP A 111 -9.39 -2.99 -14.68
N SER A 112 -10.21 -2.10 -14.15
CA SER A 112 -11.58 -1.89 -14.59
C SER A 112 -11.88 -0.40 -14.64
N TRP A 113 -12.65 0.00 -15.66
CA TRP A 113 -13.05 1.39 -15.92
C TRP A 113 -14.54 1.51 -16.31
N THR A 114 -15.28 0.43 -16.13
CA THR A 114 -16.68 0.33 -16.57
C THR A 114 -17.53 1.46 -15.98
N ASP A 115 -17.23 1.88 -14.75
CA ASP A 115 -17.97 2.91 -14.03
C ASP A 115 -17.24 4.26 -13.94
N ALA A 116 -16.08 4.40 -14.62
CA ALA A 116 -15.23 5.58 -14.55
C ALA A 116 -14.63 5.96 -15.93
N PRO A 117 -15.47 6.33 -16.92
CA PRO A 117 -15.02 6.67 -18.28
C PRO A 117 -14.10 7.91 -18.30
N GLU A 118 -14.16 8.77 -17.30
CA GLU A 118 -13.30 9.95 -17.14
C GLU A 118 -11.83 9.60 -16.92
N LEU A 119 -11.53 8.37 -16.49
CA LEU A 119 -10.15 7.90 -16.31
C LEU A 119 -9.45 7.53 -17.62
N TYR A 120 -10.14 7.63 -18.78
CA TYR A 120 -9.52 7.32 -20.05
C TYR A 120 -8.52 8.40 -20.48
N SER A 121 -7.26 8.00 -20.66
CA SER A 121 -6.21 8.84 -21.19
C SER A 121 -6.08 8.69 -22.69
N GLY A 122 -6.49 9.71 -23.45
CA GLY A 122 -6.33 9.75 -24.90
C GLY A 122 -4.86 9.71 -25.36
N LYS A 123 -3.94 10.21 -24.52
CA LYS A 123 -2.49 10.18 -24.77
C LYS A 123 -1.93 8.76 -24.69
N HIS A 124 -2.31 8.02 -23.68
CA HIS A 124 -1.80 6.66 -23.41
C HIS A 124 -2.69 5.56 -23.99
N LYS A 125 -3.88 5.92 -24.52
CA LYS A 125 -4.89 5.00 -25.08
C LYS A 125 -5.28 3.88 -24.12
N THR A 126 -5.30 4.20 -22.82
CA THR A 126 -5.68 3.29 -21.74
C THR A 126 -6.32 4.09 -20.61
N THR A 127 -6.99 3.40 -19.70
CA THR A 127 -7.59 3.97 -18.51
C THR A 127 -6.63 3.87 -17.32
N GLY A 128 -6.59 4.93 -16.52
CA GLY A 128 -5.73 4.95 -15.34
C GLY A 128 -5.80 6.29 -14.61
N HIS A 129 -5.29 6.29 -13.40
CA HIS A 129 -5.09 7.50 -12.62
C HIS A 129 -3.81 8.21 -13.05
N ALA A 130 -3.91 9.50 -13.36
CA ALA A 130 -2.75 10.34 -13.64
C ALA A 130 -2.16 10.81 -12.29
N HIS A 131 -0.91 10.45 -12.03
CA HIS A 131 -0.16 10.91 -10.87
C HIS A 131 0.94 11.86 -11.32
N GLN A 132 1.09 12.96 -10.58
CA GLN A 132 2.24 13.86 -10.71
C GLN A 132 3.20 13.62 -9.56
N PHE A 133 4.46 13.45 -9.91
CA PHE A 133 5.54 13.31 -8.95
C PHE A 133 6.40 14.58 -8.99
N VAL A 134 6.76 15.06 -7.84
CA VAL A 134 7.70 16.17 -7.69
C VAL A 134 8.87 15.63 -6.87
N CYS A 135 10.06 15.71 -7.41
CA CYS A 135 11.27 15.32 -6.69
C CYS A 135 12.37 16.37 -6.88
N ASP A 136 13.31 16.41 -5.98
CA ASP A 136 14.53 17.18 -6.15
C ASP A 136 15.53 16.49 -7.10
N LEU A 137 16.68 17.11 -7.35
CA LEU A 137 17.72 16.50 -8.20
C LEU A 137 18.43 15.30 -7.56
N SER A 138 18.19 15.02 -6.27
CA SER A 138 18.70 13.83 -5.58
C SER A 138 17.75 12.64 -5.70
N GLY A 139 16.53 12.87 -6.16
CA GLY A 139 15.50 11.83 -6.33
C GLY A 139 14.71 11.55 -5.06
N THR A 140 14.68 12.49 -4.13
CA THR A 140 13.90 12.43 -2.90
C THR A 140 12.60 13.21 -3.03
#